data_8eecb43fea925bce5036396bbb896821
#
_entry.id   8eecb43fea925bce5036396bbb896821
#
_cell.length_a   1.000
_cell.length_b   1.000
_cell.length_c   1.000
_cell.angle_alpha   90.00
_cell.angle_beta   90.00
_cell.angle_gamma   90.00
#
_symmetry.space_group_name_H-M   'P 1'
#
loop_
_entity.id
_entity.type
_entity.pdbx_description
1 polymer ?
#
loop_
_entity_poly.entity_id
_entity_poly.type
_entity_poly.pdbx_seq_one_letter_code
_entity_poly.pdbx_strand_id
1 'polypeptide(L)'
;GNQRPTLIILDDPEDENNTKTAEAMESNLRWLLQSAIPSLDPNKGRLAIIGTPIHQRCIVETLKEMAGWDNLLYKPNLDTNTALWETWHPIAKLKQKKIELESVNRVSVFYREYMCEVVGDEDQLFKEVYINYYDGKLIHDEEGNAFIKLTYLNHEETNEQRPVNVFMGVDPASSTRQTADYSTIVPVAIDDEGNRFVLPYYR
;
A
#
# COMPACT_ATOMS: atom_id res chain seq x y z
N GLY A 1 -34.05 11.94 -28.60
CA GLY A 1 -33.37 10.64 -28.59
C GLY A 1 -32.26 10.66 -27.55
N ASN A 2 -32.29 9.72 -26.63
CA ASN A 2 -31.21 9.54 -25.64
C ASN A 2 -29.97 9.07 -26.39
N GLN A 3 -29.07 9.98 -26.73
CA GLN A 3 -27.77 9.62 -27.23
C GLN A 3 -26.87 9.36 -26.00
N ARG A 4 -26.28 8.17 -25.94
CA ARG A 4 -25.26 7.83 -24.95
C ARG A 4 -23.91 8.40 -25.39
N PRO A 5 -23.04 8.82 -24.46
CA PRO A 5 -21.71 9.30 -24.81
C PRO A 5 -20.90 8.18 -25.46
N THR A 6 -20.13 8.53 -26.47
CA THR A 6 -19.18 7.60 -27.12
C THR A 6 -17.77 7.73 -26.58
N LEU A 7 -17.50 8.77 -25.78
CA LEU A 7 -16.23 8.97 -25.10
C LEU A 7 -16.50 9.63 -23.75
N ILE A 8 -15.92 9.07 -22.70
CA ILE A 8 -15.76 9.69 -21.39
C ILE A 8 -14.28 9.82 -21.12
N ILE A 9 -13.83 10.99 -20.68
CA ILE A 9 -12.47 11.24 -20.19
C ILE A 9 -12.61 11.65 -18.72
N LEU A 10 -11.94 10.94 -17.86
CA LEU A 10 -11.79 11.29 -16.44
C LEU A 10 -10.35 11.76 -16.24
N ASP A 11 -10.20 13.01 -15.85
CA ASP A 11 -8.93 13.65 -15.59
C ASP A 11 -8.82 13.87 -14.08
N ASP A 12 -7.83 13.26 -13.45
CA ASP A 12 -7.60 13.23 -12.01
C ASP A 12 -8.90 12.95 -11.20
N PRO A 13 -9.60 11.82 -11.43
CA PRO A 13 -10.88 11.56 -10.77
C PRO A 13 -10.75 11.34 -9.26
N GLU A 14 -9.55 11.05 -8.79
CA GLU A 14 -9.23 10.84 -7.38
C GLU A 14 -8.19 11.84 -6.88
N ASP A 15 -8.39 12.31 -5.66
CA ASP A 15 -7.51 13.19 -4.93
C ASP A 15 -7.34 12.71 -3.48
N GLU A 16 -6.49 13.38 -2.70
CA GLU A 16 -6.27 13.06 -1.29
C GLU A 16 -7.54 13.15 -0.44
N ASN A 17 -8.57 13.90 -0.86
CA ASN A 17 -9.79 14.07 -0.07
C ASN A 17 -10.76 12.90 -0.29
N ASN A 18 -10.87 12.41 -1.51
CA ASN A 18 -11.79 11.33 -1.84
C ASN A 18 -11.16 9.93 -1.77
N THR A 19 -9.89 9.83 -1.33
CA THR A 19 -9.18 8.56 -1.11
C THR A 19 -8.73 8.34 0.34
N LYS A 20 -9.26 9.12 1.30
CA LYS A 20 -8.86 9.05 2.71
C LYS A 20 -9.22 7.74 3.40
N THR A 21 -10.26 7.07 2.97
CA THR A 21 -10.73 5.82 3.59
C THR A 21 -10.95 4.74 2.54
N ALA A 22 -10.87 3.48 2.97
CA ALA A 22 -11.16 2.34 2.11
C ALA A 22 -12.57 2.40 1.52
N GLU A 23 -13.56 2.85 2.31
CA GLU A 23 -14.94 3.02 1.83
C GLU A 23 -15.06 4.11 0.76
N ALA A 24 -14.32 5.22 0.88
CA ALA A 24 -14.32 6.28 -0.11
C ALA A 24 -13.76 5.76 -1.45
N MET A 25 -12.63 5.06 -1.44
CA MET A 25 -12.03 4.45 -2.63
C MET A 25 -12.95 3.40 -3.26
N GLU A 26 -13.57 2.54 -2.45
CA GLU A 26 -14.57 1.56 -2.92
C GLU A 26 -15.79 2.25 -3.53
N SER A 27 -16.24 3.37 -2.97
CA SER A 27 -17.33 4.17 -3.50
C SER A 27 -16.98 4.78 -4.86
N ASN A 28 -15.75 5.28 -5.03
CA ASN A 28 -15.24 5.82 -6.30
C ASN A 28 -15.22 4.73 -7.38
N LEU A 29 -14.67 3.56 -7.06
CA LEU A 29 -14.63 2.43 -7.99
C LEU A 29 -16.03 1.95 -8.34
N ARG A 30 -16.93 1.85 -7.37
CA ARG A 30 -18.33 1.47 -7.58
C ARG A 30 -19.05 2.46 -8.50
N TRP A 31 -18.87 3.75 -8.30
CA TRP A 31 -19.41 4.78 -9.18
C TRP A 31 -18.92 4.59 -10.63
N LEU A 32 -17.62 4.35 -10.80
CA LEU A 32 -17.04 4.09 -12.11
C LEU A 32 -17.70 2.89 -12.79
N LEU A 33 -17.74 1.74 -12.10
CA LEU A 33 -18.22 0.47 -12.65
C LEU A 33 -19.74 0.43 -12.84
N GLN A 34 -20.52 1.08 -11.95
CA GLN A 34 -21.98 0.98 -11.94
C GLN A 34 -22.69 2.18 -12.58
N SER A 35 -21.99 3.30 -12.76
CA SER A 35 -22.61 4.52 -13.31
C SER A 35 -21.89 5.04 -14.54
N ALA A 36 -20.59 5.33 -14.47
CA ALA A 36 -19.87 5.94 -15.58
C ALA A 36 -19.77 4.98 -16.78
N ILE A 37 -19.24 3.78 -16.59
CA ILE A 37 -19.12 2.78 -17.67
C ILE A 37 -20.46 2.40 -18.29
N PRO A 38 -21.51 2.08 -17.51
CA PRO A 38 -22.81 1.73 -18.10
C PRO A 38 -23.52 2.90 -18.82
N SER A 39 -23.11 4.14 -18.61
CA SER A 39 -23.64 5.30 -19.33
C SER A 39 -23.16 5.38 -20.79
N LEU A 40 -22.04 4.75 -21.11
CA LEU A 40 -21.46 4.74 -22.45
C LEU A 40 -22.34 4.06 -23.48
N ASP A 41 -22.13 4.41 -24.74
CA ASP A 41 -22.70 3.68 -25.87
C ASP A 41 -22.15 2.25 -25.89
N PRO A 42 -23.03 1.21 -25.93
CA PRO A 42 -22.59 -0.18 -25.78
C PRO A 42 -21.72 -0.69 -26.93
N ASN A 43 -21.74 -0.05 -28.10
CA ASN A 43 -21.01 -0.49 -29.30
C ASN A 43 -19.78 0.37 -29.61
N LYS A 44 -19.80 1.65 -29.23
CA LYS A 44 -18.79 2.64 -29.61
C LYS A 44 -18.20 3.37 -28.41
N GLY A 45 -18.70 3.09 -27.21
CA GLY A 45 -18.25 3.75 -25.98
C GLY A 45 -16.79 3.48 -25.67
N ARG A 46 -16.06 4.52 -25.33
CA ARG A 46 -14.68 4.47 -24.86
C ARG A 46 -14.56 5.28 -23.59
N LEU A 47 -13.73 4.80 -22.69
CA LEU A 47 -13.38 5.51 -21.45
C LEU A 47 -11.86 5.66 -21.38
N ALA A 48 -11.41 6.86 -21.13
CA ALA A 48 -10.02 7.15 -20.81
C ALA A 48 -9.95 7.74 -19.40
N ILE A 49 -9.03 7.24 -18.61
CA ILE A 49 -8.75 7.76 -17.26
C ILE A 49 -7.29 8.19 -17.25
N ILE A 50 -7.06 9.43 -16.87
CA ILE A 50 -5.75 10.04 -16.72
C ILE A 50 -5.62 10.44 -15.26
N GLY A 51 -4.51 10.11 -14.62
CA GLY A 51 -4.31 10.48 -13.23
C GLY A 51 -3.03 9.90 -12.64
N THR A 52 -2.63 10.44 -11.53
CA THR A 52 -1.51 9.97 -10.72
C THR A 52 -2.04 8.98 -9.68
N PRO A 53 -1.39 7.84 -9.44
CA PRO A 53 -1.80 6.91 -8.41
C PRO A 53 -1.56 7.53 -7.03
N ILE A 54 -2.64 7.71 -6.25
CA ILE A 54 -2.59 8.34 -4.92
C ILE A 54 -2.47 7.29 -3.82
N HIS A 55 -3.10 6.13 -4.03
CA HIS A 55 -3.15 5.04 -3.07
C HIS A 55 -3.16 3.69 -3.80
N GLN A 56 -2.67 2.63 -3.16
CA GLN A 56 -2.65 1.27 -3.74
C GLN A 56 -4.03 0.73 -4.16
N ARG A 57 -5.12 1.28 -3.60
CA ARG A 57 -6.51 0.93 -3.90
C ARG A 57 -7.24 2.01 -4.70
N CYS A 58 -6.53 2.99 -5.24
CA CYS A 58 -7.14 3.98 -6.11
C CYS A 58 -7.59 3.37 -7.44
N ILE A 59 -8.45 4.07 -8.16
CA ILE A 59 -9.03 3.59 -9.43
C ILE A 59 -7.92 3.17 -10.41
N VAL A 60 -6.93 4.02 -10.64
CA VAL A 60 -5.89 3.76 -11.64
C VAL A 60 -5.05 2.51 -11.30
N GLU A 61 -4.73 2.27 -10.01
CA GLU A 61 -4.03 1.06 -9.58
C GLU A 61 -4.93 -0.18 -9.70
N THR A 62 -6.19 -0.09 -9.28
CA THR A 62 -7.14 -1.19 -9.37
C THR A 62 -7.38 -1.61 -10.84
N LEU A 63 -7.48 -0.66 -11.76
CA LEU A 63 -7.73 -0.95 -13.17
C LEU A 63 -6.54 -1.57 -13.89
N LYS A 64 -5.31 -1.40 -13.40
CA LYS A 64 -4.13 -2.09 -13.95
C LYS A 64 -4.26 -3.62 -13.91
N GLU A 65 -4.93 -4.14 -12.89
CA GLU A 65 -5.13 -5.57 -12.68
C GLU A 65 -6.42 -6.10 -13.33
N MET A 66 -7.28 -5.21 -13.82
CA MET A 66 -8.55 -5.61 -14.43
C MET A 66 -8.40 -5.96 -15.91
N ALA A 67 -8.95 -7.10 -16.32
CA ALA A 67 -9.01 -7.48 -17.73
C ALA A 67 -9.83 -6.49 -18.55
N GLY A 68 -9.37 -6.19 -19.76
CA GLY A 68 -10.05 -5.30 -20.71
C GLY A 68 -9.64 -3.84 -20.61
N TRP A 69 -8.61 -3.53 -19.82
CA TRP A 69 -8.01 -2.20 -19.74
C TRP A 69 -6.60 -2.21 -20.36
N ASP A 70 -6.34 -1.20 -21.17
CA ASP A 70 -5.00 -0.91 -21.70
C ASP A 70 -4.35 0.13 -20.78
N ASN A 71 -3.17 -0.18 -20.26
CA ASN A 71 -2.45 0.67 -19.32
C ASN A 71 -1.25 1.32 -20.01
N LEU A 72 -1.17 2.64 -19.91
CA LEU A 72 -0.05 3.44 -20.39
C LEU A 72 0.60 4.16 -19.20
N LEU A 73 1.87 3.87 -18.95
CA LEU A 73 2.63 4.48 -17.87
C LEU A 73 3.71 5.39 -18.42
N TYR A 74 3.65 6.65 -18.06
CA TYR A 74 4.60 7.67 -18.46
C TYR A 74 5.40 8.15 -17.25
N LYS A 75 6.64 7.69 -17.12
CA LYS A 75 7.55 8.11 -16.04
C LYS A 75 8.98 8.22 -16.50
N PRO A 76 9.82 9.05 -15.88
CA PRO A 76 11.26 9.08 -16.13
C PRO A 76 11.92 7.78 -15.66
N ASN A 77 13.11 7.49 -16.19
CA ASN A 77 13.95 6.41 -15.69
C ASN A 77 15.23 7.00 -15.08
N LEU A 78 15.32 6.90 -13.75
CA LEU A 78 16.46 7.47 -13.01
C LEU A 78 17.74 6.65 -13.17
N ASP A 79 17.63 5.35 -13.43
CA ASP A 79 18.79 4.44 -13.57
C ASP A 79 19.48 4.65 -14.92
N THR A 80 18.69 4.78 -15.99
CA THR A 80 19.21 5.04 -17.33
C THR A 80 19.41 6.52 -17.61
N ASN A 81 19.13 7.40 -16.64
CA ASN A 81 19.17 8.87 -16.82
C ASN A 81 18.30 9.38 -17.97
N THR A 82 17.13 8.78 -18.18
CA THR A 82 16.22 9.15 -19.24
C THR A 82 15.05 9.96 -18.66
N ALA A 83 14.98 11.23 -19.01
CA ALA A 83 13.85 12.07 -18.65
C ALA A 83 12.67 11.81 -19.59
N LEU A 84 11.44 11.93 -19.06
CA LEU A 84 10.24 11.91 -19.89
C LEU A 84 10.09 13.20 -20.69
N TRP A 85 10.50 14.34 -20.09
CA TRP A 85 10.41 15.67 -20.69
C TRP A 85 11.64 16.50 -20.32
N GLU A 86 12.72 16.33 -21.09
CA GLU A 86 14.05 16.89 -20.79
C GLU A 86 14.06 18.42 -20.65
N THR A 87 13.28 19.12 -21.47
CA THR A 87 13.24 20.59 -21.44
C THR A 87 12.54 21.17 -20.22
N TRP A 88 11.62 20.43 -19.62
CA TRP A 88 10.83 20.88 -18.45
C TRP A 88 11.33 20.26 -17.15
N HIS A 89 11.55 18.95 -17.18
CA HIS A 89 12.02 18.14 -16.04
C HIS A 89 13.28 17.35 -16.44
N PRO A 90 14.44 18.00 -16.60
CA PRO A 90 15.68 17.29 -16.86
C PRO A 90 16.02 16.35 -15.69
N ILE A 91 16.68 15.24 -15.99
CA ILE A 91 16.95 14.20 -15.00
C ILE A 91 17.74 14.70 -13.78
N ALA A 92 18.68 15.63 -13.99
CA ALA A 92 19.44 16.25 -12.91
C ALA A 92 18.55 16.99 -11.92
N LYS A 93 17.53 17.72 -12.41
CA LYS A 93 16.56 18.44 -11.58
C LYS A 93 15.64 17.47 -10.81
N LEU A 94 15.24 16.36 -11.45
CA LEU A 94 14.46 15.32 -10.78
C LEU A 94 15.25 14.66 -9.64
N LYS A 95 16.52 14.32 -9.87
CA LYS A 95 17.39 13.77 -8.84
C LYS A 95 17.59 14.73 -7.66
N GLN A 96 17.78 16.02 -7.95
CA GLN A 96 17.87 17.05 -6.93
C GLN A 96 16.55 17.14 -6.12
N LYS A 97 15.40 17.12 -6.81
CA LYS A 97 14.08 17.16 -6.16
C LYS A 97 13.84 15.96 -5.24
N LYS A 98 14.31 14.78 -5.65
CA LYS A 98 14.28 13.59 -4.80
C LYS A 98 15.05 13.83 -3.50
N ILE A 99 16.30 14.29 -3.59
CA ILE A 99 17.16 14.59 -2.42
C ILE A 99 16.52 15.65 -1.50
N GLU A 100 15.94 16.70 -2.08
CA GLU A 100 15.22 17.72 -1.30
C GLU A 100 14.08 17.12 -0.48
N LEU A 101 13.25 16.27 -1.09
CA LEU A 101 12.12 15.63 -0.42
C LEU A 101 12.57 14.56 0.59
N GLU A 102 13.66 13.84 0.31
CA GLU A 102 14.28 12.91 1.27
C GLU A 102 14.75 13.66 2.53
N SER A 103 15.34 14.85 2.39
CA SER A 103 15.85 15.63 3.52
C SER A 103 14.79 16.07 4.53
N VAL A 104 13.53 16.08 4.10
CA VAL A 104 12.37 16.44 4.94
C VAL A 104 11.43 15.26 5.18
N ASN A 105 11.89 14.02 4.95
CA ASN A 105 11.12 12.78 5.08
C ASN A 105 9.81 12.79 4.25
N ARG A 106 9.88 13.29 3.02
CA ARG A 106 8.72 13.37 2.10
C ARG A 106 9.01 12.72 0.74
N VAL A 107 9.89 11.73 0.70
CA VAL A 107 10.29 11.07 -0.56
C VAL A 107 9.11 10.35 -1.23
N SER A 108 8.10 9.91 -0.49
CA SER A 108 6.86 9.34 -1.01
C SER A 108 6.16 10.27 -2.00
N VAL A 109 6.19 11.59 -1.74
CA VAL A 109 5.68 12.61 -2.67
C VAL A 109 6.43 12.58 -3.99
N PHE A 110 7.76 12.39 -3.98
CA PHE A 110 8.52 12.27 -5.21
C PHE A 110 8.11 11.05 -6.03
N TYR A 111 8.00 9.89 -5.40
CA TYR A 111 7.61 8.66 -6.09
C TYR A 111 6.19 8.76 -6.66
N ARG A 112 5.26 9.33 -5.92
CA ARG A 112 3.89 9.53 -6.37
C ARG A 112 3.83 10.49 -7.56
N GLU A 113 4.35 11.70 -7.41
CA GLU A 113 4.16 12.79 -8.38
C GLU A 113 5.04 12.68 -9.64
N TYR A 114 6.23 12.08 -9.53
CA TYR A 114 7.18 12.03 -10.63
C TYR A 114 7.42 10.60 -11.16
N MET A 115 7.21 9.59 -10.34
CA MET A 115 7.45 8.21 -10.72
C MET A 115 6.16 7.42 -10.95
N CYS A 116 4.98 7.98 -10.65
CA CYS A 116 3.69 7.30 -10.68
C CYS A 116 3.71 6.00 -9.85
N GLU A 117 4.36 6.03 -8.71
CA GLU A 117 4.52 4.90 -7.80
C GLU A 117 3.93 5.24 -6.44
N VAL A 118 3.03 4.38 -5.98
CA VAL A 118 2.53 4.46 -4.61
C VAL A 118 3.56 3.81 -3.69
N VAL A 119 4.37 4.65 -3.07
CA VAL A 119 5.24 4.22 -1.97
C VAL A 119 4.45 4.42 -0.69
N GLY A 120 4.45 3.41 0.18
CA GLY A 120 3.77 3.49 1.47
C GLY A 120 4.19 4.75 2.24
N ASP A 121 3.23 5.37 2.90
CA ASP A 121 3.45 6.62 3.63
C ASP A 121 4.64 6.50 4.57
N GLU A 122 5.51 7.51 4.54
CA GLU A 122 6.66 7.60 5.45
C GLU A 122 6.23 7.72 6.92
N ASP A 123 4.96 8.05 7.15
CA ASP A 123 4.29 8.02 8.44
C ASP A 123 3.82 6.60 8.86
N GLN A 124 4.07 5.57 8.06
CA GLN A 124 3.83 4.21 8.50
C GLN A 124 4.70 3.89 9.72
N LEU A 125 4.03 3.61 10.84
CA LEU A 125 4.67 3.13 12.08
C LEU A 125 5.53 1.87 11.84
N PHE A 126 5.19 1.09 10.82
CA PHE A 126 5.88 -0.14 10.41
C PHE A 126 6.39 0.02 8.97
N LYS A 127 7.62 0.52 8.82
CA LYS A 127 8.28 0.58 7.51
C LYS A 127 8.71 -0.82 7.10
N GLU A 128 8.48 -1.18 5.85
CA GLU A 128 8.84 -2.51 5.33
C GLU A 128 10.32 -2.85 5.53
N VAL A 129 11.19 -1.85 5.48
CA VAL A 129 12.63 -1.99 5.74
C VAL A 129 12.96 -2.48 7.16
N TYR A 130 12.03 -2.33 8.10
CA TYR A 130 12.19 -2.81 9.49
C TYR A 130 11.44 -4.13 9.74
N ILE A 131 10.72 -4.65 8.74
CA ILE A 131 10.01 -5.92 8.85
C ILE A 131 10.98 -7.04 8.50
N ASN A 132 11.20 -7.91 9.47
CA ASN A 132 12.01 -9.12 9.31
C ASN A 132 11.09 -10.33 9.35
N TYR A 133 11.42 -11.36 8.59
CA TYR A 133 10.67 -12.62 8.59
C TYR A 133 11.39 -13.64 9.45
N TYR A 134 10.64 -14.35 10.28
CA TYR A 134 11.17 -15.41 11.12
C TYR A 134 10.27 -16.64 11.09
N ASP A 135 10.87 -17.81 11.34
CA ASP A 135 10.17 -19.02 11.74
C ASP A 135 10.69 -19.41 13.14
N GLY A 136 9.77 -19.76 14.02
CA GLY A 136 10.12 -20.03 15.39
C GLY A 136 8.89 -20.32 16.25
N LYS A 137 9.15 -20.66 17.50
CA LYS A 137 8.09 -20.99 18.47
C LYS A 137 8.34 -20.32 19.82
N LEU A 138 7.26 -19.85 20.42
CA LEU A 138 7.27 -19.48 21.83
C LEU A 138 7.36 -20.76 22.66
N ILE A 139 8.30 -20.82 23.56
CA ILE A 139 8.51 -21.92 24.52
C ILE A 139 8.64 -21.35 25.93
N HIS A 140 8.41 -22.20 26.95
CA HIS A 140 8.60 -21.84 28.33
C HIS A 140 9.54 -22.86 28.98
N ASP A 141 10.34 -22.39 29.91
CA ASP A 141 11.14 -23.28 30.77
C ASP A 141 10.32 -23.82 31.94
N GLU A 142 10.97 -24.64 32.81
CA GLU A 142 10.33 -25.24 33.98
C GLU A 142 9.93 -24.19 35.05
N GLU A 143 10.56 -23.01 35.02
CA GLU A 143 10.28 -21.88 35.91
C GLU A 143 9.18 -20.95 35.36
N GLY A 144 8.72 -21.19 34.12
CA GLY A 144 7.68 -20.41 33.43
C GLY A 144 8.20 -19.19 32.66
N ASN A 145 9.53 -19.02 32.55
CA ASN A 145 10.08 -17.94 31.72
C ASN A 145 9.84 -18.22 30.25
N ALA A 146 9.48 -17.19 29.50
CA ALA A 146 9.19 -17.29 28.07
C ALA A 146 10.42 -17.05 27.21
N PHE A 147 10.57 -17.84 26.15
CA PHE A 147 11.62 -17.71 25.14
C PHE A 147 11.03 -17.84 23.76
N ILE A 148 11.59 -17.10 22.78
CA ILE A 148 11.36 -17.37 21.37
C ILE A 148 12.52 -18.25 20.86
N LYS A 149 12.18 -19.44 20.38
CA LYS A 149 13.15 -20.34 19.73
C LYS A 149 13.03 -20.15 18.22
N LEU A 150 14.05 -19.56 17.61
CA LEU A 150 14.13 -19.26 16.18
C LEU A 150 14.74 -20.45 15.44
N THR A 151 14.14 -20.83 14.31
CA THR A 151 14.69 -21.82 13.38
C THR A 151 15.10 -21.16 12.07
N TYR A 152 14.53 -19.98 11.75
CA TYR A 152 14.83 -19.19 10.57
C TYR A 152 14.71 -17.70 10.89
N LEU A 153 15.65 -16.90 10.42
CA LEU A 153 15.60 -15.45 10.54
C LEU A 153 16.17 -14.81 9.26
N ASN A 154 15.38 -13.95 8.61
CA ASN A 154 15.76 -13.23 7.39
C ASN A 154 16.35 -14.13 6.30
N HIS A 155 15.72 -15.29 6.03
CA HIS A 155 16.12 -16.28 5.05
C HIS A 155 17.39 -17.08 5.40
N GLU A 156 17.87 -17.00 6.63
CA GLU A 156 18.99 -17.80 7.12
C GLU A 156 18.53 -18.78 8.21
N GLU A 157 19.06 -20.00 8.19
CA GLU A 157 18.84 -20.96 9.25
C GLU A 157 19.55 -20.52 10.53
N THR A 158 18.86 -20.62 11.64
CA THR A 158 19.39 -20.30 12.97
C THR A 158 18.91 -21.30 14.01
N ASN A 159 19.54 -21.33 15.17
CA ASN A 159 19.08 -22.09 16.31
C ASN A 159 19.18 -21.25 17.59
N GLU A 160 18.76 -19.99 17.46
CA GLU A 160 18.80 -19.05 18.56
C GLU A 160 17.61 -19.25 19.49
N GLN A 161 17.86 -19.02 20.77
CA GLN A 161 16.82 -18.95 21.78
C GLN A 161 16.99 -17.64 22.54
N ARG A 162 15.94 -16.80 22.54
CA ARG A 162 15.99 -15.47 23.14
C ARG A 162 14.94 -15.36 24.23
N PRO A 163 15.30 -14.87 25.42
CA PRO A 163 14.31 -14.57 26.46
C PRO A 163 13.38 -13.46 25.99
N VAL A 164 12.10 -13.56 26.29
CA VAL A 164 11.10 -12.59 25.83
C VAL A 164 10.04 -12.32 26.90
N ASN A 165 9.49 -11.11 26.85
CA ASN A 165 8.23 -10.79 27.51
C ASN A 165 7.10 -10.79 26.49
N VAL A 166 5.95 -11.39 26.82
CA VAL A 166 4.82 -11.47 25.89
C VAL A 166 3.75 -10.45 26.28
N PHE A 167 3.36 -9.66 25.32
CA PHE A 167 2.29 -8.66 25.41
C PHE A 167 1.16 -9.03 24.45
N MET A 168 -0.04 -8.53 24.72
CA MET A 168 -1.21 -8.80 23.88
C MET A 168 -1.91 -7.52 23.53
N GLY A 169 -2.01 -7.25 22.21
CA GLY A 169 -2.86 -6.21 21.66
C GLY A 169 -4.24 -6.76 21.36
N VAL A 170 -5.29 -6.04 21.74
CA VAL A 170 -6.68 -6.41 21.44
C VAL A 170 -7.34 -5.26 20.73
N ASP A 171 -7.85 -5.52 19.53
CA ASP A 171 -8.68 -4.60 18.73
C ASP A 171 -10.10 -5.17 18.66
N PRO A 172 -11.03 -4.70 19.51
CA PRO A 172 -12.39 -5.21 19.54
C PRO A 172 -13.22 -4.56 18.41
N ALA A 173 -13.95 -5.37 17.64
CA ALA A 173 -14.92 -4.87 16.69
C ALA A 173 -16.05 -4.10 17.42
N SER A 174 -16.37 -2.92 16.94
CA SER A 174 -17.41 -2.06 17.52
C SER A 174 -18.84 -2.45 17.09
N SER A 175 -19.02 -3.41 16.20
CA SER A 175 -20.31 -3.76 15.59
C SER A 175 -20.40 -5.26 15.28
N THR A 176 -21.59 -5.83 15.44
CA THR A 176 -21.91 -7.22 15.08
C THR A 176 -22.48 -7.37 13.65
N ARG A 177 -22.44 -6.34 12.82
CA ARG A 177 -22.93 -6.41 11.43
C ARG A 177 -22.02 -7.29 10.59
N GLN A 178 -22.55 -7.99 9.59
CA GLN A 178 -21.80 -8.83 8.64
C GLN A 178 -20.69 -8.11 7.86
N THR A 179 -20.75 -6.78 7.83
CA THR A 179 -19.74 -5.88 7.21
C THR A 179 -18.83 -5.22 8.24
N ALA A 180 -18.89 -5.63 9.50
CA ALA A 180 -18.03 -5.08 10.55
C ALA A 180 -16.63 -5.69 10.49
N ASP A 181 -15.65 -4.91 10.94
CA ASP A 181 -14.30 -5.41 11.15
C ASP A 181 -14.29 -6.53 12.19
N TYR A 182 -13.30 -7.42 12.10
CA TYR A 182 -13.13 -8.49 13.05
C TYR A 182 -12.49 -8.00 14.34
N SER A 183 -12.91 -8.59 15.48
CA SER A 183 -12.09 -8.44 16.68
C SER A 183 -10.80 -9.21 16.50
N THR A 184 -9.68 -8.57 16.76
CA THR A 184 -8.36 -9.17 16.55
C THR A 184 -7.57 -9.17 17.86
N ILE A 185 -6.92 -10.28 18.15
CA ILE A 185 -6.00 -10.43 19.28
C ILE A 185 -4.64 -10.77 18.71
N VAL A 186 -3.65 -9.91 18.95
CA VAL A 186 -2.29 -10.08 18.45
C VAL A 186 -1.32 -10.17 19.63
N PRO A 187 -0.80 -11.35 19.95
CA PRO A 187 0.28 -11.48 20.92
C PRO A 187 1.62 -11.10 20.25
N VAL A 188 2.45 -10.39 21.01
CA VAL A 188 3.79 -9.94 20.56
C VAL A 188 4.80 -10.28 21.65
N ALA A 189 5.83 -11.03 21.31
CA ALA A 189 6.96 -11.26 22.17
C ALA A 189 8.04 -10.20 21.93
N ILE A 190 8.65 -9.67 22.98
CA ILE A 190 9.69 -8.63 22.91
C ILE A 190 10.92 -9.15 23.66
N ASP A 191 12.08 -9.18 22.99
CA ASP A 191 13.36 -9.53 23.61
C ASP A 191 14.04 -8.31 24.27
N ASP A 192 15.17 -8.56 24.93
CA ASP A 192 15.94 -7.51 25.63
C ASP A 192 16.58 -6.49 24.67
N GLU A 193 16.73 -6.84 23.40
CA GLU A 193 17.23 -5.94 22.34
C GLU A 193 16.11 -5.06 21.76
N GLY A 194 14.87 -5.30 22.15
CA GLY A 194 13.69 -4.58 21.67
C GLY A 194 13.12 -5.12 20.35
N ASN A 195 13.59 -6.28 19.85
CA ASN A 195 13.00 -6.94 18.71
C ASN A 195 11.58 -7.42 19.06
N ARG A 196 10.66 -7.26 18.12
CA ARG A 196 9.25 -7.61 18.29
C ARG A 196 8.89 -8.77 17.38
N PHE A 197 8.47 -9.89 17.97
CA PHE A 197 8.06 -11.10 17.28
C PHE A 197 6.53 -11.19 17.33
N VAL A 198 5.88 -11.01 16.20
CA VAL A 198 4.42 -11.18 16.09
C VAL A 198 4.13 -12.67 16.11
N LEU A 199 3.45 -13.11 17.15
CA LEU A 199 3.05 -14.51 17.33
C LEU A 199 1.75 -14.81 16.54
N PRO A 200 1.36 -16.10 16.39
CA PRO A 200 0.10 -16.45 15.79
C PRO A 200 -1.07 -15.69 16.44
N TYR A 201 -1.86 -15.03 15.62
CA TYR A 201 -2.96 -14.16 16.06
C TYR A 201 -4.32 -14.85 15.89
N TYR A 202 -5.31 -14.35 16.61
CA TYR A 202 -6.70 -14.79 16.54
C TYR A 202 -7.57 -13.68 15.93
N ARG A 203 -8.50 -14.10 15.05
CA ARG A 203 -9.40 -13.22 14.30
C ARG A 203 -10.83 -13.76 14.34
#